data_9aaba4e020a9007baa5de2f6e2319132
#
_entry.id   9aaba4e020a9007baa5de2f6e2319132
#
_cell.length_a   1.000
_cell.length_b   1.000
_cell.length_c   1.000
_cell.angle_alpha   90.00
_cell.angle_beta   90.00
_cell.angle_gamma   90.00
#
_symmetry.space_group_name_H-M   'P 1'
#
loop_
_entity.id
_entity.type
_entity.pdbx_description
1 polymer ?
#
loop_
_entity_poly.entity_id
_entity_poly.type
_entity_poly.pdbx_seq_one_letter_code
_entity_poly.pdbx_strand_id
1 'polypeptide(L)'
;MVQFSVNTTRLDPYKNFKFRVKWDNKYVAGISKVSALRRTTEVVEHRDGGDHSSARKSPGRTKYEPITLERGVTHDPEFEQWANKVWNYANAQAGPDQRDREVALASFRKDLVIEVYNEAGQKVLAYQVFRCWVSEFQALPDLDANANAIAIQHLKLENEGWVRDLSVTEPTEQDS
;
A
#
# COMPACT_ATOMS: atom_id res chain seq x y z
N MET A 1 9.62 -3.78 27.86
CA MET A 1 9.44 -5.22 28.02
C MET A 1 9.42 -5.85 26.65
N VAL A 2 10.38 -6.66 26.31
CA VAL A 2 10.37 -7.38 25.03
C VAL A 2 9.31 -8.47 25.17
N GLN A 3 8.20 -8.31 24.49
CA GLN A 3 7.18 -9.34 24.41
C GLN A 3 7.68 -10.36 23.40
N PHE A 4 8.26 -11.45 23.89
CA PHE A 4 8.54 -12.60 23.04
C PHE A 4 7.22 -13.13 22.50
N SER A 5 7.26 -13.63 21.27
CA SER A 5 6.12 -14.24 20.59
C SER A 5 5.44 -15.28 21.52
N VAL A 6 4.13 -15.39 21.41
CA VAL A 6 3.33 -16.40 22.13
C VAL A 6 3.86 -17.81 21.83
N ASN A 7 4.52 -17.95 20.69
CA ASN A 7 5.14 -19.19 20.26
C ASN A 7 6.63 -19.21 20.64
N THR A 8 6.95 -19.82 21.77
CA THR A 8 8.31 -19.88 22.32
C THR A 8 9.28 -20.69 21.44
N THR A 9 8.79 -21.41 20.45
CA THR A 9 9.59 -22.20 19.52
C THR A 9 9.92 -21.48 18.21
N ARG A 10 9.22 -20.34 17.91
CA ARG A 10 9.49 -19.58 16.71
C ARG A 10 10.60 -18.56 16.94
N LEU A 11 11.78 -18.85 16.40
CA LEU A 11 12.93 -17.95 16.40
C LEU A 11 13.06 -17.13 15.12
N ASP A 12 12.42 -17.57 14.02
CA ASP A 12 12.54 -16.97 12.71
C ASP A 12 11.53 -15.84 12.49
N PRO A 13 11.94 -14.74 11.84
CA PRO A 13 11.02 -13.69 11.46
C PRO A 13 10.08 -14.17 10.33
N TYR A 14 8.94 -13.50 10.21
CA TYR A 14 7.99 -13.79 9.12
C TYR A 14 8.60 -13.49 7.76
N LYS A 15 8.35 -14.37 6.81
CA LYS A 15 8.78 -14.22 5.42
C LYS A 15 7.82 -13.29 4.66
N ASN A 16 8.31 -12.64 3.64
CA ASN A 16 7.59 -11.61 2.89
C ASN A 16 6.87 -12.10 1.63
N PHE A 17 6.79 -13.40 1.38
CA PHE A 17 6.28 -13.94 0.13
C PHE A 17 4.79 -14.29 0.11
N LYS A 18 4.16 -14.44 1.27
CA LYS A 18 2.72 -14.72 1.38
C LYS A 18 1.98 -13.51 1.92
N PHE A 19 1.28 -12.82 1.05
CA PHE A 19 0.45 -11.67 1.40
C PHE A 19 -0.79 -11.59 0.52
N ARG A 20 -1.80 -10.87 0.99
CA ARG A 20 -3.01 -10.53 0.23
C ARG A 20 -3.36 -9.08 0.44
N VAL A 21 -3.94 -8.49 -0.58
CA VAL A 21 -4.48 -7.11 -0.52
C VAL A 21 -5.99 -7.17 -0.70
N LYS A 22 -6.68 -6.37 0.10
CA LYS A 22 -8.13 -6.31 0.11
C LYS A 22 -8.58 -4.86 0.06
N TRP A 23 -9.57 -4.56 -0.77
CA TRP A 23 -10.34 -3.32 -0.74
C TRP A 23 -11.81 -3.61 -1.07
N ASP A 24 -12.71 -2.72 -0.65
CA ASP A 24 -14.16 -2.91 -0.85
C ASP A 24 -14.67 -4.29 -0.40
N ASN A 25 -14.09 -4.84 0.69
CA ASN A 25 -14.38 -6.19 1.20
C ASN A 25 -14.07 -7.36 0.24
N LYS A 26 -13.26 -7.12 -0.81
CA LYS A 26 -12.84 -8.14 -1.76
C LYS A 26 -11.32 -8.28 -1.78
N TYR A 27 -10.85 -9.50 -1.89
CA TYR A 27 -9.44 -9.76 -2.17
C TYR A 27 -9.13 -9.46 -3.63
N VAL A 28 -8.06 -8.72 -3.85
CA VAL A 28 -7.58 -8.39 -5.19
C VAL A 28 -6.68 -9.51 -5.69
N ALA A 29 -7.10 -10.11 -6.79
CA ALA A 29 -6.35 -11.22 -7.36
C ALA A 29 -5.07 -10.76 -8.08
N GLY A 30 -4.06 -11.63 -8.04
CA GLY A 30 -2.87 -11.51 -8.89
C GLY A 30 -1.85 -10.46 -8.48
N ILE A 31 -1.98 -9.81 -7.32
CA ILE A 31 -0.96 -8.90 -6.83
C ILE A 31 0.30 -9.68 -6.50
N SER A 32 1.38 -9.36 -7.20
CA SER A 32 2.69 -10.02 -7.05
C SER A 32 3.63 -9.26 -6.14
N LYS A 33 3.42 -7.94 -6.00
CA LYS A 33 4.28 -7.09 -5.18
C LYS A 33 3.52 -5.91 -4.57
N VAL A 34 3.86 -5.60 -3.35
CA VAL A 34 3.44 -4.40 -2.61
C VAL A 34 4.69 -3.70 -2.12
N SER A 35 4.81 -2.40 -2.35
CA SER A 35 5.95 -1.64 -1.84
C SER A 35 5.88 -1.49 -0.32
N ALA A 36 6.99 -1.06 0.30
CA ALA A 36 7.06 -0.89 1.73
C ALA A 36 6.07 0.15 2.26
N LEU A 37 5.47 -0.12 3.42
CA LEU A 37 4.77 0.88 4.21
C LEU A 37 5.80 1.73 4.95
N ARG A 38 5.93 2.99 4.58
CA ARG A 38 6.93 3.88 5.15
C ARG A 38 6.29 5.19 5.61
N ARG A 39 6.72 5.62 6.78
CA ARG A 39 6.35 6.90 7.38
C ARG A 39 7.62 7.62 7.78
N THR A 40 7.75 8.87 7.39
CA THR A 40 8.89 9.73 7.71
C THR A 40 8.41 10.95 8.48
N THR A 41 9.07 11.25 9.57
CA THR A 41 8.84 12.47 10.35
C THR A 41 10.05 13.38 10.20
N GLU A 42 9.82 14.61 9.77
CA GLU A 42 10.87 15.62 9.66
C GLU A 42 11.47 15.91 11.05
N VAL A 43 12.76 16.16 11.07
CA VAL A 43 13.46 16.57 12.29
C VAL A 43 13.63 18.08 12.26
N VAL A 44 13.09 18.76 13.25
CA VAL A 44 13.34 20.19 13.46
C VAL A 44 14.48 20.34 14.44
N GLU A 45 15.56 20.95 14.00
CA GLU A 45 16.71 21.24 14.83
C GLU A 45 16.61 22.67 15.36
N HIS A 46 16.76 22.81 16.66
CA HIS A 46 16.81 24.09 17.35
C HIS A 46 18.09 24.17 18.18
N ARG A 47 18.77 25.30 18.08
CA ARG A 47 19.98 25.59 18.84
C ARG A 47 19.83 26.91 19.54
N ASP A 48 19.94 26.92 20.86
CA ASP A 48 20.03 28.14 21.66
C ASP A 48 21.46 28.67 21.63
N GLY A 49 21.61 29.99 21.59
CA GLY A 49 22.91 30.66 21.49
C GLY A 49 23.89 30.40 22.64
N GLY A 50 23.45 29.72 23.71
CA GLY A 50 24.26 29.30 24.85
C GLY A 50 24.66 27.82 24.84
N ASP A 51 24.17 27.03 23.89
CA ASP A 51 24.49 25.59 23.80
C ASP A 51 25.84 25.36 23.09
N HIS A 52 26.75 24.70 23.78
CA HIS A 52 28.16 24.59 23.34
C HIS A 52 28.41 23.65 22.16
N SER A 53 27.62 22.62 21.87
CA SER A 53 27.92 21.71 20.74
C SER A 53 26.78 20.78 20.31
N SER A 54 25.65 20.74 20.96
CA SER A 54 24.55 19.84 20.59
C SER A 54 23.28 20.60 20.18
N ALA A 55 22.76 20.31 19.01
CA ALA A 55 21.44 20.79 18.58
C ALA A 55 20.35 19.96 19.26
N ARG A 56 19.28 20.60 19.74
CA ARG A 56 18.08 19.93 20.19
C ARG A 56 17.24 19.54 18.99
N LYS A 57 16.70 18.33 19.00
CA LYS A 57 15.90 17.79 17.92
C LYS A 57 14.46 17.57 18.39
N SER A 58 13.51 18.10 17.64
CA SER A 58 12.08 17.89 17.88
C SER A 58 11.40 17.34 16.62
N PRO A 59 10.28 16.61 16.76
CA PRO A 59 9.53 16.09 15.60
C PRO A 59 8.82 17.23 14.88
N GLY A 60 8.94 17.27 13.57
CA GLY A 60 8.22 18.15 12.67
C GLY A 60 7.05 17.44 12.01
N ARG A 61 6.85 17.68 10.72
CA ARG A 61 5.75 17.09 9.96
C ARG A 61 5.98 15.61 9.70
N THR A 62 4.92 14.82 9.81
CA THR A 62 4.91 13.41 9.43
C THR A 62 4.31 13.25 8.04
N LYS A 63 5.00 12.48 7.20
CA LYS A 63 4.60 12.15 5.84
C LYS A 63 4.51 10.64 5.68
N TYR A 64 3.43 10.18 5.07
CA TYR A 64 3.26 8.80 4.63
C TYR A 64 3.66 8.70 3.17
N GLU A 65 4.51 7.73 2.85
CA GLU A 65 4.97 7.54 1.48
C GLU A 65 3.93 6.76 0.66
N PRO A 66 3.88 7.00 -0.67
CA PRO A 66 2.97 6.26 -1.54
C PRO A 66 3.31 4.78 -1.58
N ILE A 67 2.30 3.97 -1.86
CA ILE A 67 2.40 2.53 -1.97
C ILE A 67 2.20 2.14 -3.43
N THR A 68 3.06 1.26 -3.95
CA THR A 68 2.92 0.73 -5.30
C THR A 68 2.49 -0.73 -5.24
N LEU A 69 1.44 -1.06 -5.98
CA LEU A 69 0.95 -2.41 -6.19
C LEU A 69 1.31 -2.85 -7.60
N GLU A 70 1.88 -4.05 -7.74
CA GLU A 70 2.22 -4.64 -9.03
C GLU A 70 1.45 -5.93 -9.23
N ARG A 71 0.95 -6.15 -10.45
CA ARG A 71 0.38 -7.43 -10.88
C ARG A 71 0.66 -7.68 -12.35
N GLY A 72 0.62 -8.96 -12.76
CA GLY A 72 0.63 -9.30 -14.18
C GLY A 72 -0.57 -8.70 -14.91
N VAL A 73 -0.38 -8.30 -16.17
CA VAL A 73 -1.48 -7.80 -16.99
C VAL A 73 -2.52 -8.89 -17.18
N THR A 74 -3.77 -8.57 -16.85
CA THR A 74 -4.92 -9.48 -16.94
C THR A 74 -6.12 -8.78 -17.56
N HIS A 75 -7.16 -9.55 -17.89
CA HIS A 75 -8.45 -8.98 -18.33
C HIS A 75 -9.28 -8.36 -17.21
N ASP A 76 -8.84 -8.46 -15.96
CA ASP A 76 -9.54 -7.86 -14.82
C ASP A 76 -9.33 -6.33 -14.81
N PRO A 77 -10.40 -5.54 -14.97
CA PRO A 77 -10.31 -4.08 -15.10
C PRO A 77 -10.28 -3.32 -13.76
N GLU A 78 -10.16 -4.00 -12.61
CA GLU A 78 -10.28 -3.34 -11.29
C GLU A 78 -9.28 -2.21 -11.08
N PHE A 79 -8.02 -2.37 -11.53
CA PHE A 79 -7.01 -1.32 -11.43
C PHE A 79 -7.37 -0.11 -12.30
N GLU A 80 -7.74 -0.38 -13.54
CA GLU A 80 -8.14 0.66 -14.49
C GLU A 80 -9.40 1.40 -14.03
N GLN A 81 -10.41 0.66 -13.58
CA GLN A 81 -11.65 1.25 -13.07
C GLN A 81 -11.40 2.15 -11.85
N TRP A 82 -10.49 1.79 -10.98
CA TRP A 82 -10.13 2.65 -9.85
C TRP A 82 -9.34 3.87 -10.31
N ALA A 83 -8.36 3.70 -11.21
CA ALA A 83 -7.60 4.81 -11.77
C ALA A 83 -8.51 5.82 -12.50
N ASN A 84 -9.49 5.32 -13.27
CA ASN A 84 -10.44 6.15 -14.01
C ASN A 84 -11.40 6.95 -13.09
N LYS A 85 -11.50 6.62 -11.82
CA LYS A 85 -12.25 7.46 -10.86
C LYS A 85 -11.57 8.79 -10.56
N VAL A 86 -10.26 8.87 -10.75
CA VAL A 86 -9.49 10.11 -10.60
C VAL A 86 -9.47 10.90 -11.90
N TRP A 87 -9.29 10.20 -13.03
CA TRP A 87 -9.31 10.79 -14.35
C TRP A 87 -9.91 9.80 -15.35
N ASN A 88 -10.94 10.22 -16.06
CA ASN A 88 -11.58 9.41 -17.09
C ASN A 88 -11.63 10.16 -18.42
N TYR A 89 -10.77 9.75 -19.36
CA TYR A 89 -10.69 10.33 -20.70
C TYR A 89 -12.00 10.23 -21.47
N ALA A 90 -12.76 9.15 -21.32
CA ALA A 90 -14.04 8.98 -21.99
C ALA A 90 -15.07 10.04 -21.55
N ASN A 91 -15.07 10.41 -20.28
CA ASN A 91 -15.91 11.50 -19.79
C ASN A 91 -15.40 12.88 -20.20
N ALA A 92 -14.08 13.05 -20.34
CA ALA A 92 -13.47 14.31 -20.82
C ALA A 92 -13.81 14.61 -22.30
N GLN A 93 -14.11 13.59 -23.10
CA GLN A 93 -14.56 13.72 -24.49
C GLN A 93 -16.08 13.93 -24.62
N ALA A 94 -16.84 13.72 -23.56
CA ALA A 94 -18.26 13.99 -23.53
C ALA A 94 -18.54 15.51 -23.56
N GLY A 95 -19.75 15.90 -23.93
CA GLY A 95 -20.14 17.32 -24.07
C GLY A 95 -19.93 18.15 -22.78
N PRO A 96 -20.09 19.48 -22.87
CA PRO A 96 -19.74 20.40 -21.77
C PRO A 96 -20.42 20.07 -20.44
N ASP A 97 -21.62 19.51 -20.44
CA ASP A 97 -22.37 19.13 -19.23
C ASP A 97 -21.79 17.91 -18.51
N GLN A 98 -20.91 17.14 -19.14
CA GLN A 98 -20.28 15.93 -18.58
C GLN A 98 -18.79 16.10 -18.26
N ARG A 99 -18.16 17.16 -18.74
CA ARG A 99 -16.73 17.46 -18.46
C ARG A 99 -16.47 17.73 -16.98
N ASP A 100 -17.46 18.24 -16.26
CA ASP A 100 -17.37 18.49 -14.83
C ASP A 100 -17.31 17.20 -13.98
N ARG A 101 -17.38 16.01 -14.60
CA ARG A 101 -17.36 14.71 -13.95
C ARG A 101 -16.08 13.91 -14.17
N GLU A 102 -14.97 14.57 -14.44
CA GLU A 102 -13.68 13.91 -14.66
C GLU A 102 -13.21 13.14 -13.42
N VAL A 103 -13.59 13.61 -12.25
CA VAL A 103 -13.23 13.01 -10.96
C VAL A 103 -14.48 12.55 -10.21
N ALA A 104 -14.49 11.29 -9.80
CA ALA A 104 -15.55 10.74 -8.95
C ALA A 104 -15.31 11.13 -7.48
N LEU A 105 -15.58 12.38 -7.10
CA LEU A 105 -15.27 12.96 -5.79
C LEU A 105 -15.75 12.13 -4.60
N ALA A 106 -16.86 11.41 -4.75
CA ALA A 106 -17.44 10.62 -3.65
C ALA A 106 -16.80 9.25 -3.46
N SER A 107 -16.15 8.66 -4.46
CA SER A 107 -15.77 7.25 -4.45
C SER A 107 -14.37 6.94 -4.98
N PHE A 108 -13.53 7.94 -5.20
CA PHE A 108 -12.18 7.68 -5.69
C PHE A 108 -11.22 7.21 -4.58
N ARG A 109 -11.52 7.53 -3.32
CA ARG A 109 -10.76 7.06 -2.17
C ARG A 109 -11.28 5.73 -1.67
N LYS A 110 -10.37 4.84 -1.34
CA LYS A 110 -10.65 3.52 -0.76
C LYS A 110 -9.70 3.23 0.38
N ASP A 111 -10.18 2.47 1.35
CA ASP A 111 -9.32 1.90 2.38
C ASP A 111 -8.81 0.53 1.93
N LEU A 112 -7.52 0.28 2.16
CA LEU A 112 -6.89 -0.99 1.88
C LEU A 112 -6.60 -1.75 3.16
N VAL A 113 -6.62 -3.08 3.06
CA VAL A 113 -6.07 -3.97 4.07
C VAL A 113 -4.99 -4.82 3.41
N ILE A 114 -3.79 -4.81 3.98
CA ILE A 114 -2.68 -5.64 3.57
C ILE A 114 -2.49 -6.70 4.64
N GLU A 115 -2.68 -7.96 4.27
CA GLU A 115 -2.57 -9.10 5.16
C GLU A 115 -1.32 -9.90 4.81
N VAL A 116 -0.56 -10.28 5.85
CA VAL A 116 0.63 -11.13 5.73
C VAL A 116 0.34 -12.47 6.38
N TYR A 117 0.77 -13.53 5.74
CA TYR A 117 0.54 -14.92 6.15
C TYR A 117 1.87 -15.63 6.41
N ASN A 118 1.85 -16.57 7.35
CA ASN A 118 2.99 -17.47 7.58
C ASN A 118 3.05 -18.59 6.52
N GLU A 119 4.01 -19.47 6.63
CA GLU A 119 4.21 -20.59 5.73
C GLU A 119 3.03 -21.57 5.75
N ALA A 120 2.36 -21.70 6.89
CA ALA A 120 1.18 -22.55 7.06
C ALA A 120 -0.11 -21.93 6.49
N GLY A 121 -0.06 -20.68 6.02
CA GLY A 121 -1.21 -19.97 5.47
C GLY A 121 -2.12 -19.33 6.50
N GLN A 122 -1.63 -19.15 7.74
CA GLN A 122 -2.35 -18.44 8.80
C GLN A 122 -2.01 -16.95 8.75
N LYS A 123 -3.01 -16.10 8.93
CA LYS A 123 -2.83 -14.65 8.97
C LYS A 123 -2.10 -14.24 10.25
N VAL A 124 -0.95 -13.56 10.09
CA VAL A 124 -0.08 -13.18 11.21
C VAL A 124 -0.03 -11.67 11.44
N LEU A 125 -0.17 -10.89 10.39
CA LEU A 125 -0.18 -9.43 10.43
C LEU A 125 -1.25 -8.89 9.50
N ALA A 126 -1.86 -7.78 9.87
CA ALA A 126 -2.68 -6.98 8.98
C ALA A 126 -2.41 -5.50 9.21
N TYR A 127 -2.40 -4.74 8.12
CA TYR A 127 -2.29 -3.29 8.14
C TYR A 127 -3.48 -2.69 7.40
N GLN A 128 -4.13 -1.72 8.03
CA GLN A 128 -5.17 -0.91 7.40
C GLN A 128 -4.53 0.37 6.89
N VAL A 129 -4.76 0.69 5.62
CA VAL A 129 -4.27 1.89 4.95
C VAL A 129 -5.46 2.73 4.56
N PHE A 130 -5.47 3.99 5.00
CA PHE A 130 -6.64 4.83 4.92
C PHE A 130 -6.61 5.79 3.74
N ARG A 131 -7.79 5.99 3.15
CA ARG A 131 -8.10 7.00 2.16
C ARG A 131 -7.10 7.01 0.99
N CYS A 132 -6.86 5.82 0.45
CA CYS A 132 -5.98 5.64 -0.70
C CYS A 132 -6.67 6.08 -1.99
N TRP A 133 -5.90 6.70 -2.86
CA TRP A 133 -6.33 7.05 -4.21
C TRP A 133 -5.18 6.89 -5.20
N VAL A 134 -5.52 6.69 -6.46
CA VAL A 134 -4.54 6.38 -7.51
C VAL A 134 -3.90 7.67 -8.02
N SER A 135 -2.59 7.81 -7.81
CA SER A 135 -1.80 8.93 -8.34
C SER A 135 -1.10 8.60 -9.67
N GLU A 136 -0.84 7.31 -9.91
CA GLU A 136 -0.22 6.85 -11.16
C GLU A 136 -0.74 5.45 -11.50
N PHE A 137 -1.04 5.24 -12.77
CA PHE A 137 -1.44 3.95 -13.29
C PHE A 137 -0.66 3.64 -14.57
N GLN A 138 0.09 2.54 -14.56
CA GLN A 138 0.73 1.98 -15.73
C GLN A 138 -0.05 0.77 -16.20
N ALA A 139 -0.77 0.92 -17.31
CA ALA A 139 -1.61 -0.14 -17.86
C ALA A 139 -0.79 -1.24 -18.54
N LEU A 140 0.25 -0.84 -19.28
CA LEU A 140 1.15 -1.73 -19.99
C LEU A 140 2.59 -1.27 -19.78
N PRO A 141 3.56 -2.20 -19.60
CA PRO A 141 4.97 -1.88 -19.66
C PRO A 141 5.41 -1.66 -21.12
N ASP A 142 6.68 -1.34 -21.31
CA ASP A 142 7.30 -1.37 -22.63
C ASP A 142 7.16 -2.77 -23.24
N LEU A 143 6.64 -2.83 -24.46
CA LEU A 143 6.44 -4.08 -25.19
C LEU A 143 7.60 -4.28 -26.16
N ASP A 144 8.41 -5.30 -25.91
CA ASP A 144 9.52 -5.71 -26.78
C ASP A 144 9.33 -7.19 -27.16
N ALA A 145 9.18 -7.43 -28.45
CA ALA A 145 8.99 -8.79 -28.99
C ALA A 145 10.22 -9.69 -28.78
N ASN A 146 11.40 -9.10 -28.56
CA ASN A 146 12.64 -9.85 -28.29
C ASN A 146 12.89 -10.08 -26.79
N ALA A 147 12.12 -9.43 -25.92
CA ALA A 147 12.24 -9.60 -24.48
C ALA A 147 11.41 -10.80 -24.00
N ASN A 148 12.05 -11.68 -23.25
CA ASN A 148 11.35 -12.81 -22.59
C ASN A 148 10.91 -12.37 -21.18
N ALA A 149 9.98 -11.42 -21.11
CA ALA A 149 9.49 -10.82 -19.87
C ALA A 149 7.97 -10.87 -19.77
N ILE A 150 7.47 -10.99 -18.53
CA ILE A 150 6.05 -10.91 -18.23
C ILE A 150 5.63 -9.44 -18.21
N ALA A 151 4.53 -9.13 -18.88
CA ALA A 151 3.95 -7.79 -18.82
C ALA A 151 3.34 -7.54 -17.43
N ILE A 152 3.81 -6.49 -16.77
CA ILE A 152 3.37 -6.11 -15.42
C ILE A 152 2.73 -4.72 -15.48
N GLN A 153 1.56 -4.58 -14.89
CA GLN A 153 0.93 -3.29 -14.64
C GLN A 153 1.16 -2.87 -13.19
N HIS A 154 1.24 -1.58 -12.96
CA HIS A 154 1.35 -1.09 -11.60
C HIS A 154 0.42 0.09 -11.30
N LEU A 155 0.09 0.21 -10.04
CA LEU A 155 -0.80 1.19 -9.47
C LEU A 155 -0.09 1.85 -8.31
N LYS A 156 0.15 3.15 -8.40
CA LYS A 156 0.72 3.93 -7.30
C LYS A 156 -0.40 4.63 -6.55
N LEU A 157 -0.42 4.43 -5.25
CA LEU A 157 -1.45 4.92 -4.35
C LEU A 157 -0.89 5.92 -3.36
N GLU A 158 -1.49 7.09 -3.31
CA GLU A 158 -1.33 8.01 -2.20
C GLU A 158 -2.24 7.59 -1.05
N ASN A 159 -1.83 7.83 0.18
CA ASN A 159 -2.60 7.49 1.38
C ASN A 159 -2.49 8.58 2.44
N GLU A 160 -3.45 8.60 3.36
CA GLU A 160 -3.47 9.54 4.49
C GLU A 160 -2.97 8.91 5.79
N GLY A 161 -2.49 7.69 5.74
CA GLY A 161 -1.90 6.99 6.87
C GLY A 161 -2.25 5.52 6.90
N TRP A 162 -1.58 4.80 7.77
CA TRP A 162 -1.81 3.38 8.00
C TRP A 162 -1.60 3.01 9.47
N VAL A 163 -2.28 1.96 9.92
CA VAL A 163 -2.14 1.40 11.25
C VAL A 163 -2.09 -0.11 11.19
N ARG A 164 -1.37 -0.73 12.12
CA ARG A 164 -1.40 -2.17 12.31
C ARG A 164 -2.71 -2.57 13.01
N ASP A 165 -3.34 -3.60 12.52
CA ASP A 165 -4.50 -4.21 13.17
C ASP A 165 -4.02 -5.12 14.31
N LEU A 166 -4.18 -4.65 15.53
CA LEU A 166 -3.78 -5.38 16.74
C LEU A 166 -4.76 -6.49 17.12
N SER A 167 -5.91 -6.59 16.46
CA SER A 167 -6.87 -7.70 16.68
C SER A 167 -6.36 -9.02 16.10
N VAL A 168 -5.42 -8.95 15.15
CA VAL A 168 -4.76 -10.13 14.60
C VAL A 168 -3.67 -10.57 15.57
N THR A 169 -3.95 -11.65 16.28
CA THR A 169 -3.00 -12.26 17.22
C THR A 169 -2.10 -13.26 16.52
N GLU A 170 -0.95 -13.53 17.13
CA GLU A 170 -0.05 -14.57 16.64
C GLU A 170 -0.75 -15.94 16.72
N PRO A 171 -0.85 -16.66 15.59
CA PRO A 171 -1.45 -17.99 15.59
C PRO A 171 -0.54 -19.00 16.32
N THR A 172 -1.16 -19.95 16.99
CA THR A 172 -0.43 -21.11 17.52
C THR A 172 0.02 -22.01 16.36
N GLU A 173 1.29 -22.36 16.33
CA GLU A 173 1.78 -23.37 15.39
C GLU A 173 1.23 -24.73 15.79
N GLN A 174 0.63 -25.42 14.82
CA GLN A 174 0.20 -26.79 15.01
C GLN A 174 1.43 -27.68 14.81
N ASP A 175 1.74 -28.49 15.80
CA ASP A 175 2.66 -29.59 15.63
C ASP A 175 2.08 -30.53 14.56
N SER A 176 2.82 -30.74 13.48
CA SER A 176 2.47 -31.67 12.40
C SER A 176 2.63 -33.10 12.83
#